data_245e4ef010628dca5c52da5adc8b16f3
#
_entry.id   245e4ef010628dca5c52da5adc8b16f3
#
_cell.length_a   1.000
_cell.length_b   1.000
_cell.length_c   1.000
_cell.angle_alpha   90.00
_cell.angle_beta   90.00
_cell.angle_gamma   90.00
#
_symmetry.space_group_name_H-M   'P 1'
#
loop_
_entity.id
_entity.type
_entity.pdbx_description
1 polymer ?
#
loop_
_entity_poly.entity_id
_entity_poly.type
_entity_poly.pdbx_seq_one_letter_code
_entity_poly.pdbx_strand_id
1 'polypeptide(L)'
;QQQRDRILLIMKNKKRIVDYTSRDFNSIKQDLENLARVHYPETYRDFSENTFGSFVLDSVAYVGDMLSYYLDYQVNESFLETALEYDNVRRIAKNYGYKFRPRPAAYGLATFYVIVAATTTGLGPDSKYIPVLKTGSEIASSTGATFVLTEDVNFNHPNNDVVAARFSDTTGKPTSYAIRAYGQVKSTVLFRTTKEVSGFTKFRRVRVGPGSISEIISVVDSDGNEYYEVENLAQDVIYVETTNSSVRSDNVRSILKPKVVPRRFVVEQDAEGTYLQFGSGTDEEILTTDVLDPSQVALRMSGRSYISDDSFDPSKLLDSNTLGIVPSNTTLTVIYEANDSDSVNVNAGNLRNMLTTVMDFPNRNNNNVSTELTVRNSIEVSNDEAIVGNTAIPTLEELKIRSYSSY
;
A
#
# COMPACT_ATOMS: atom_id res chain seq x y z
N GLN A 1 4.04 -5.64 -24.81
CA GLN A 1 5.44 -5.25 -24.55
C GLN A 1 5.95 -4.27 -25.62
N GLN A 2 5.82 -4.57 -26.93
CA GLN A 2 6.22 -3.68 -28.03
C GLN A 2 5.50 -2.31 -28.04
N GLN A 3 4.26 -2.26 -27.61
CA GLN A 3 3.49 -1.02 -27.53
C GLN A 3 3.91 -0.17 -26.31
N ARG A 4 4.25 -0.81 -25.19
CA ARG A 4 4.87 -0.17 -24.01
C ARG A 4 6.24 0.42 -24.33
N ASP A 5 7.08 -0.34 -25.03
CA ASP A 5 8.41 0.10 -25.41
C ASP A 5 8.38 1.27 -26.40
N ARG A 6 7.38 1.31 -27.30
CA ARG A 6 7.13 2.46 -28.20
C ARG A 6 6.70 3.71 -27.43
N ILE A 7 5.81 3.56 -26.46
CA ILE A 7 5.35 4.70 -25.63
C ILE A 7 6.50 5.23 -24.78
N LEU A 8 7.31 4.36 -24.16
CA LEU A 8 8.52 4.72 -23.43
C LEU A 8 9.56 5.41 -24.33
N LEU A 9 9.72 4.97 -25.56
CA LEU A 9 10.65 5.58 -26.52
C LEU A 9 10.16 6.98 -26.97
N ILE A 10 8.87 7.16 -27.14
CA ILE A 10 8.24 8.44 -27.52
C ILE A 10 8.34 9.43 -26.35
N MET A 11 8.18 8.97 -25.09
CA MET A 11 8.32 9.81 -23.90
C MET A 11 9.79 10.18 -23.61
N LYS A 12 10.76 9.29 -23.90
CA LYS A 12 12.18 9.53 -23.70
C LYS A 12 12.75 10.65 -24.60
N ASN A 13 12.08 10.95 -25.72
CA ASN A 13 12.50 11.98 -26.68
C ASN A 13 11.81 13.34 -26.53
N LYS A 14 10.89 13.50 -25.55
CA LYS A 14 10.14 14.76 -25.36
C LYS A 14 10.32 15.35 -23.96
N LYS A 15 11.56 15.59 -23.52
CA LYS A 15 11.78 16.59 -22.49
C LYS A 15 11.71 17.98 -23.15
N ARG A 16 10.53 18.44 -23.52
CA ARG A 16 10.31 19.84 -23.86
C ARG A 16 10.05 20.60 -22.57
N ILE A 17 11.10 21.19 -22.04
CA ILE A 17 10.94 22.33 -21.14
C ILE A 17 10.28 23.41 -22.02
N VAL A 18 9.06 23.76 -21.71
CA VAL A 18 8.35 24.81 -22.43
C VAL A 18 8.81 26.14 -21.83
N ASP A 19 9.35 26.99 -22.66
CA ASP A 19 9.71 28.37 -22.32
C ASP A 19 8.45 29.23 -22.47
N TYR A 20 7.85 29.66 -21.37
CA TYR A 20 6.63 30.46 -21.34
C TYR A 20 6.89 31.96 -21.37
N THR A 21 8.04 32.40 -20.88
CA THR A 21 8.36 33.83 -20.79
C THR A 21 9.08 34.36 -22.03
N SER A 22 9.79 33.46 -22.76
CA SER A 22 10.58 33.79 -23.96
C SER A 22 11.50 34.97 -23.78
N ARG A 23 11.95 35.24 -22.54
CA ARG A 23 12.83 36.36 -22.19
C ARG A 23 14.13 35.86 -21.61
N ASP A 24 15.22 36.25 -22.26
CA ASP A 24 16.57 36.02 -21.82
C ASP A 24 17.25 37.31 -21.38
N PHE A 25 18.45 37.23 -20.80
CA PHE A 25 19.23 38.36 -20.36
C PHE A 25 19.39 39.43 -21.45
N ASN A 26 19.68 39.04 -22.69
CA ASN A 26 19.92 39.97 -23.78
C ASN A 26 18.66 40.73 -24.20
N SER A 27 17.52 40.05 -24.27
CA SER A 27 16.25 40.70 -24.61
C SER A 27 15.79 41.66 -23.52
N ILE A 28 15.97 41.32 -22.25
CA ILE A 28 15.65 42.19 -21.13
C ILE A 28 16.61 43.41 -21.11
N LYS A 29 17.89 43.21 -21.33
CA LYS A 29 18.87 44.31 -21.44
C LYS A 29 18.52 45.29 -22.55
N GLN A 30 18.18 44.75 -23.75
CA GLN A 30 17.76 45.61 -24.88
C GLN A 30 16.50 46.43 -24.56
N ASP A 31 15.49 45.81 -23.92
CA ASP A 31 14.27 46.50 -23.50
C ASP A 31 14.58 47.62 -22.49
N LEU A 32 15.47 47.34 -21.52
CA LEU A 32 15.91 48.36 -20.54
C LEU A 32 16.69 49.49 -21.17
N GLU A 33 17.59 49.20 -22.12
CA GLU A 33 18.31 50.25 -22.89
C GLU A 33 17.33 51.10 -23.69
N ASN A 34 16.36 50.51 -24.39
CA ASN A 34 15.34 51.21 -25.14
C ASN A 34 14.45 52.07 -24.22
N LEU A 35 14.07 51.55 -23.05
CA LEU A 35 13.35 52.30 -22.04
C LEU A 35 14.13 53.53 -21.58
N ALA A 36 15.42 53.36 -21.29
CA ALA A 36 16.30 54.45 -20.87
C ALA A 36 16.48 55.54 -21.97
N ARG A 37 16.64 55.14 -23.22
CA ARG A 37 16.72 56.07 -24.38
C ARG A 37 15.43 56.86 -24.62
N VAL A 38 14.26 56.24 -24.40
CA VAL A 38 12.98 56.91 -24.64
C VAL A 38 12.59 57.86 -23.51
N HIS A 39 12.80 57.46 -22.26
CA HIS A 39 12.31 58.21 -21.11
C HIS A 39 13.36 59.12 -20.45
N TYR A 40 14.66 58.83 -20.64
CA TYR A 40 15.76 59.55 -20.00
C TYR A 40 16.86 59.98 -20.98
N PRO A 41 16.51 60.55 -22.15
CA PRO A 41 17.47 60.80 -23.23
C PRO A 41 18.55 61.83 -22.88
N GLU A 42 18.27 62.72 -21.91
CA GLU A 42 19.22 63.76 -21.52
C GLU A 42 20.15 63.33 -20.37
N THR A 43 19.67 62.39 -19.54
CA THR A 43 20.39 61.97 -18.34
C THR A 43 21.23 60.72 -18.59
N TYR A 44 20.84 59.88 -19.55
CA TYR A 44 21.45 58.59 -19.81
C TYR A 44 21.84 58.46 -21.30
N ARG A 45 23.09 58.81 -21.63
CA ARG A 45 23.58 58.85 -23.02
C ARG A 45 24.65 57.81 -23.33
N ASP A 46 25.31 57.24 -22.29
CA ASP A 46 26.40 56.30 -22.45
C ASP A 46 25.98 54.91 -21.97
N PHE A 47 25.90 53.99 -22.95
CA PHE A 47 25.55 52.57 -22.75
C PHE A 47 26.78 51.67 -22.98
N SER A 48 28.02 52.24 -22.92
CA SER A 48 29.21 51.43 -23.05
C SER A 48 29.37 50.44 -21.88
N GLU A 49 29.94 49.28 -22.15
CA GLU A 49 30.05 48.17 -21.19
C GLU A 49 30.80 48.49 -19.90
N ASN A 50 31.59 49.59 -19.89
CA ASN A 50 32.41 49.96 -18.75
C ASN A 50 31.84 51.10 -17.89
N THR A 51 30.56 51.44 -18.07
CA THR A 51 29.90 52.49 -17.28
C THR A 51 29.12 51.92 -16.09
N PHE A 52 28.99 52.69 -15.01
CA PHE A 52 28.21 52.34 -13.87
C PHE A 52 26.72 52.11 -14.26
N GLY A 53 26.22 52.84 -15.22
CA GLY A 53 24.87 52.66 -15.72
C GLY A 53 24.66 51.32 -16.44
N SER A 54 25.62 50.92 -17.29
CA SER A 54 25.58 49.58 -17.90
C SER A 54 25.59 48.48 -16.83
N PHE A 55 26.40 48.60 -15.79
CA PHE A 55 26.44 47.67 -14.67
C PHE A 55 25.07 47.54 -13.96
N VAL A 56 24.37 48.67 -13.76
CA VAL A 56 23.04 48.66 -13.16
C VAL A 56 22.02 47.97 -14.08
N LEU A 57 22.02 48.27 -15.39
CA LEU A 57 21.15 47.64 -16.37
C LEU A 57 21.44 46.14 -16.47
N ASP A 58 22.69 45.73 -16.49
CA ASP A 58 23.09 44.33 -16.51
C ASP A 58 22.65 43.58 -15.24
N SER A 59 22.75 44.24 -14.08
CA SER A 59 22.27 43.67 -12.82
C SER A 59 20.75 43.46 -12.80
N VAL A 60 19.99 44.45 -13.31
CA VAL A 60 18.51 44.34 -13.43
C VAL A 60 18.15 43.30 -14.47
N ALA A 61 18.84 43.24 -15.61
CA ALA A 61 18.60 42.23 -16.64
C ALA A 61 18.88 40.80 -16.11
N TYR A 62 19.97 40.65 -15.34
CA TYR A 62 20.29 39.38 -14.70
C TYR A 62 19.22 38.94 -13.70
N VAL A 63 18.71 39.85 -12.85
CA VAL A 63 17.60 39.55 -11.95
C VAL A 63 16.32 39.19 -12.73
N GLY A 64 16.05 39.90 -13.82
CA GLY A 64 14.92 39.62 -14.71
C GLY A 64 15.01 38.24 -15.36
N ASP A 65 16.19 37.86 -15.83
CA ASP A 65 16.47 36.54 -16.42
C ASP A 65 16.27 35.41 -15.36
N MET A 66 16.83 35.61 -14.16
CA MET A 66 16.62 34.69 -13.04
C MET A 66 15.15 34.54 -12.67
N LEU A 67 14.38 35.63 -12.61
CA LEU A 67 12.95 35.59 -12.34
C LEU A 67 12.17 34.86 -13.44
N SER A 68 12.52 35.10 -14.70
CA SER A 68 11.93 34.40 -15.85
C SER A 68 12.18 32.91 -15.76
N TYR A 69 13.41 32.48 -15.44
CA TYR A 69 13.74 31.07 -15.21
C TYR A 69 12.93 30.46 -14.10
N TYR A 70 12.78 31.13 -12.94
CA TYR A 70 11.97 30.59 -11.83
C TYR A 70 10.51 30.54 -12.18
N LEU A 71 9.96 31.47 -12.93
CA LEU A 71 8.58 31.44 -13.41
C LEU A 71 8.36 30.24 -14.34
N ASP A 72 9.24 30.05 -15.32
CA ASP A 72 9.15 28.92 -16.26
C ASP A 72 9.29 27.59 -15.53
N TYR A 73 10.23 27.48 -14.59
CA TYR A 73 10.37 26.31 -13.74
C TYR A 73 9.07 26.03 -12.96
N GLN A 74 8.52 27.04 -12.27
CA GLN A 74 7.32 26.89 -11.47
C GLN A 74 6.10 26.52 -12.31
N VAL A 75 5.95 27.08 -13.50
CA VAL A 75 4.85 26.72 -14.42
C VAL A 75 5.03 25.29 -14.93
N ASN A 76 6.24 24.88 -15.33
CA ASN A 76 6.52 23.52 -15.74
C ASN A 76 6.24 22.49 -14.62
N GLU A 77 6.55 22.84 -13.36
CA GLU A 77 6.23 21.99 -12.20
C GLU A 77 4.72 21.86 -11.89
N SER A 78 3.88 22.72 -12.49
CA SER A 78 2.43 22.66 -12.30
C SER A 78 1.73 21.64 -13.19
N PHE A 79 2.40 21.12 -14.21
CA PHE A 79 1.84 20.15 -15.15
C PHE A 79 2.51 18.78 -15.03
N LEU A 80 1.69 17.71 -15.05
CA LEU A 80 2.19 16.33 -14.91
C LEU A 80 3.24 15.95 -15.95
N GLU A 81 3.09 16.42 -17.19
CA GLU A 81 4.02 16.08 -18.29
C GLU A 81 5.41 16.69 -18.10
N THR A 82 5.46 17.95 -17.64
CA THR A 82 6.68 18.75 -17.58
C THR A 82 7.33 18.76 -16.21
N ALA A 83 6.60 18.43 -15.13
CA ALA A 83 7.13 18.41 -13.77
C ALA A 83 8.34 17.46 -13.64
N LEU A 84 9.38 17.92 -12.96
CA LEU A 84 10.65 17.20 -12.74
C LEU A 84 10.80 16.77 -11.29
N GLU A 85 10.15 17.47 -10.35
CA GLU A 85 10.20 17.16 -8.94
C GLU A 85 9.28 16.00 -8.59
N TYR A 86 9.83 14.93 -8.01
CA TYR A 86 9.10 13.71 -7.68
C TYR A 86 7.87 13.96 -6.81
N ASP A 87 8.02 14.82 -5.79
CA ASP A 87 6.93 15.14 -4.86
C ASP A 87 5.79 15.93 -5.52
N ASN A 88 6.12 16.81 -6.48
CA ASN A 88 5.11 17.52 -7.24
C ASN A 88 4.33 16.59 -8.16
N VAL A 89 5.03 15.71 -8.88
CA VAL A 89 4.40 14.68 -9.72
C VAL A 89 3.48 13.80 -8.90
N ARG A 90 3.89 13.39 -7.70
CA ARG A 90 3.08 12.59 -6.79
C ARG A 90 1.81 13.32 -6.33
N ARG A 91 1.91 14.63 -5.99
CA ARG A 91 0.75 15.46 -5.63
C ARG A 91 -0.23 15.60 -6.78
N ILE A 92 0.29 15.84 -7.98
CA ILE A 92 -0.53 15.94 -9.20
C ILE A 92 -1.19 14.59 -9.49
N ALA A 93 -0.45 13.47 -9.39
CA ALA A 93 -0.98 12.12 -9.58
C ALA A 93 -2.13 11.80 -8.61
N LYS A 94 -2.03 12.25 -7.34
CA LYS A 94 -3.11 12.13 -6.36
C LYS A 94 -4.38 12.86 -6.82
N ASN A 95 -4.28 14.01 -7.47
CA ASN A 95 -5.43 14.74 -8.02
C ASN A 95 -6.11 13.98 -9.17
N TYR A 96 -5.38 13.12 -9.88
CA TYR A 96 -5.91 12.19 -10.89
C TYR A 96 -6.44 10.87 -10.28
N GLY A 97 -6.49 10.75 -8.95
CA GLY A 97 -6.98 9.54 -8.26
C GLY A 97 -5.93 8.44 -8.07
N TYR A 98 -4.66 8.68 -8.46
CA TYR A 98 -3.61 7.70 -8.27
C TYR A 98 -3.27 7.53 -6.78
N LYS A 99 -3.41 6.29 -6.28
CA LYS A 99 -2.99 5.91 -4.93
C LYS A 99 -1.53 5.45 -4.98
N PHE A 100 -0.67 6.26 -4.39
CA PHE A 100 0.75 5.93 -4.31
C PHE A 100 0.98 4.80 -3.30
N ARG A 101 1.47 3.66 -3.77
CA ARG A 101 1.95 2.54 -2.95
C ARG A 101 3.40 2.27 -3.33
N PRO A 102 4.37 2.71 -2.49
CA PRO A 102 5.78 2.67 -2.89
C PRO A 102 6.34 1.26 -3.00
N ARG A 103 5.86 0.31 -2.19
CA ARG A 103 6.43 -1.05 -2.13
C ARG A 103 5.32 -2.09 -1.95
N PRO A 104 4.61 -2.48 -3.02
CA PRO A 104 3.61 -3.54 -2.95
C PRO A 104 4.25 -4.88 -2.59
N ALA A 105 3.49 -5.77 -1.94
CA ALA A 105 3.92 -7.12 -1.66
C ALA A 105 4.11 -7.92 -2.96
N ALA A 106 5.14 -8.76 -3.01
CA ALA A 106 5.26 -9.80 -4.03
C ALA A 106 4.50 -11.05 -3.55
N TYR A 107 3.75 -11.66 -4.45
CA TYR A 107 3.00 -12.88 -4.19
C TYR A 107 3.59 -14.04 -4.97
N GLY A 108 3.59 -15.23 -4.37
CA GLY A 108 4.04 -16.44 -5.01
C GLY A 108 3.40 -17.70 -4.44
N LEU A 109 3.61 -18.81 -5.11
CA LEU A 109 3.20 -20.13 -4.65
C LEU A 109 4.41 -20.86 -4.07
N ALA A 110 4.29 -21.31 -2.82
CA ALA A 110 5.28 -22.15 -2.17
C ALA A 110 4.76 -23.60 -2.05
N THR A 111 5.68 -24.53 -2.19
CA THR A 111 5.43 -25.97 -2.06
C THR A 111 5.99 -26.42 -0.73
N PHE A 112 5.14 -26.99 0.10
CA PHE A 112 5.49 -27.49 1.43
C PHE A 112 5.48 -29.01 1.45
N TYR A 113 6.48 -29.58 2.10
CA TYR A 113 6.61 -31.02 2.31
C TYR A 113 6.64 -31.31 3.80
N VAL A 114 5.92 -32.35 4.21
CA VAL A 114 5.90 -32.82 5.59
C VAL A 114 6.00 -34.33 5.60
N ILE A 115 6.77 -34.91 6.54
CA ILE A 115 6.90 -36.35 6.70
C ILE A 115 6.09 -36.79 7.91
N VAL A 116 5.06 -37.63 7.67
CA VAL A 116 4.16 -38.15 8.69
C VAL A 116 4.39 -39.67 8.83
N ALA A 117 4.31 -40.19 10.05
CA ALA A 117 4.40 -41.62 10.31
C ALA A 117 3.26 -42.38 9.64
N ALA A 118 3.57 -43.63 9.19
CA ALA A 118 2.55 -44.50 8.67
C ALA A 118 1.58 -44.98 9.78
N THR A 119 0.37 -45.35 9.37
CA THR A 119 -0.55 -46.09 10.25
C THR A 119 0.05 -47.41 10.70
N THR A 120 -0.44 -48.00 11.78
CA THR A 120 0.03 -49.31 12.29
C THR A 120 -0.10 -50.43 11.26
N THR A 121 -1.00 -50.28 10.28
CA THR A 121 -1.17 -51.23 9.16
C THR A 121 -0.19 -50.97 8.02
N GLY A 122 0.50 -49.83 7.99
CA GLY A 122 1.37 -49.39 6.91
C GLY A 122 0.63 -48.87 5.67
N LEU A 123 -0.69 -48.75 5.73
CA LEU A 123 -1.55 -48.27 4.64
C LEU A 123 -1.88 -46.77 4.84
N GLY A 124 -1.05 -45.91 4.27
CA GLY A 124 -1.20 -44.47 4.32
C GLY A 124 -0.66 -43.78 5.59
N PRO A 125 -0.58 -42.44 5.59
CA PRO A 125 -0.12 -41.66 6.74
C PRO A 125 -1.16 -41.72 7.88
N ASP A 126 -0.69 -41.59 9.13
CA ASP A 126 -1.59 -41.54 10.30
C ASP A 126 -2.26 -40.14 10.35
N SER A 127 -3.56 -40.12 10.08
CA SER A 127 -4.34 -38.88 10.04
C SER A 127 -4.36 -38.08 11.34
N LYS A 128 -4.01 -38.68 12.48
CA LYS A 128 -3.87 -37.99 13.77
C LYS A 128 -2.73 -36.99 13.80
N TYR A 129 -1.68 -37.25 13.00
CA TYR A 129 -0.47 -36.47 12.96
C TYR A 129 -0.30 -35.65 11.67
N ILE A 130 -1.33 -35.60 10.82
CA ILE A 130 -1.33 -34.73 9.64
C ILE A 130 -1.66 -33.30 10.08
N PRO A 131 -0.73 -32.35 9.96
CA PRO A 131 -0.94 -31.00 10.46
C PRO A 131 -1.69 -30.11 9.49
N VAL A 132 -2.13 -28.96 10.00
CA VAL A 132 -2.49 -27.77 9.23
C VAL A 132 -1.44 -26.71 9.51
N LEU A 133 -0.72 -26.25 8.49
CA LEU A 133 0.20 -25.13 8.59
C LEU A 133 -0.63 -23.86 8.54
N LYS A 134 -0.54 -23.05 9.60
CA LYS A 134 -1.37 -21.85 9.78
C LYS A 134 -0.76 -20.63 9.07
N THR A 135 -1.66 -19.76 8.63
CA THR A 135 -1.32 -18.41 8.16
C THR A 135 -0.42 -17.69 9.16
N GLY A 136 0.47 -16.83 8.68
CA GLY A 136 1.47 -16.16 9.52
C GLY A 136 2.75 -16.97 9.76
N SER A 137 2.88 -18.19 9.20
CA SER A 137 4.16 -18.89 9.19
C SER A 137 5.15 -18.17 8.27
N GLU A 138 6.40 -17.99 8.74
CA GLU A 138 7.43 -17.20 8.06
C GLU A 138 8.46 -18.08 7.39
N ILE A 139 8.88 -17.69 6.19
CA ILE A 139 9.79 -18.43 5.32
C ILE A 139 10.86 -17.48 4.83
N ALA A 140 12.13 -17.87 4.94
CA ALA A 140 13.24 -17.11 4.38
C ALA A 140 13.67 -17.66 3.02
N SER A 141 13.98 -16.74 2.12
CA SER A 141 14.67 -17.08 0.89
C SER A 141 16.18 -17.17 1.12
N SER A 142 16.90 -17.79 0.19
CA SER A 142 18.36 -17.79 0.17
C SER A 142 18.97 -16.39 -0.01
N THR A 143 18.18 -15.42 -0.49
CA THR A 143 18.59 -14.02 -0.69
C THR A 143 18.34 -13.16 0.55
N GLY A 144 17.75 -13.69 1.61
CA GLY A 144 17.46 -12.99 2.87
C GLY A 144 16.08 -12.32 2.92
N ALA A 145 15.28 -12.39 1.86
CA ALA A 145 13.92 -11.88 1.90
C ALA A 145 13.00 -12.82 2.66
N THR A 146 12.14 -12.27 3.52
CA THR A 146 11.15 -13.01 4.32
C THR A 146 9.80 -13.04 3.60
N PHE A 147 9.17 -14.20 3.61
CA PHE A 147 7.82 -14.43 3.07
C PHE A 147 6.91 -14.96 4.17
N VAL A 148 5.66 -14.56 4.15
CA VAL A 148 4.65 -14.98 5.11
C VAL A 148 3.53 -15.73 4.39
N LEU A 149 3.10 -16.85 4.96
CA LEU A 149 1.98 -17.65 4.45
C LEU A 149 0.67 -16.88 4.63
N THR A 150 -0.09 -16.73 3.54
CA THR A 150 -1.34 -15.93 3.52
C THR A 150 -2.59 -16.72 3.87
N GLU A 151 -2.55 -18.04 3.71
CA GLU A 151 -3.69 -18.95 3.92
C GLU A 151 -3.26 -20.22 4.64
N ASP A 152 -4.20 -20.89 5.31
CA ASP A 152 -3.94 -22.15 5.99
C ASP A 152 -3.69 -23.26 4.97
N VAL A 153 -2.58 -23.97 5.10
CA VAL A 153 -2.25 -25.13 4.27
C VAL A 153 -2.65 -26.40 5.00
N ASN A 154 -3.70 -27.05 4.52
CA ASN A 154 -4.17 -28.31 5.08
C ASN A 154 -3.53 -29.49 4.37
N PHE A 155 -2.63 -30.19 5.04
CA PHE A 155 -1.97 -31.38 4.50
C PHE A 155 -2.89 -32.59 4.38
N ASN A 156 -4.06 -32.60 5.03
CA ASN A 156 -5.06 -33.67 4.91
C ASN A 156 -6.04 -33.44 3.74
N HIS A 157 -5.75 -32.54 2.82
CA HIS A 157 -6.62 -32.31 1.66
C HIS A 157 -6.46 -33.45 0.64
N PRO A 158 -7.55 -33.99 0.07
CA PRO A 158 -7.50 -35.16 -0.83
C PRO A 158 -6.73 -34.93 -2.13
N ASN A 159 -6.54 -33.66 -2.54
CA ASN A 159 -5.78 -33.31 -3.75
C ASN A 159 -4.26 -33.24 -3.51
N ASN A 160 -3.81 -33.44 -2.27
CA ASN A 160 -2.38 -33.43 -1.97
C ASN A 160 -1.72 -34.72 -2.43
N ASP A 161 -0.48 -34.63 -2.91
CA ASP A 161 0.30 -35.79 -3.28
C ASP A 161 0.90 -36.45 -2.04
N VAL A 162 0.65 -37.74 -1.90
CA VAL A 162 1.15 -38.57 -0.79
C VAL A 162 2.03 -39.67 -1.34
N VAL A 163 3.29 -39.67 -0.94
CA VAL A 163 4.28 -40.64 -1.41
C VAL A 163 4.94 -41.32 -0.21
N ALA A 164 5.20 -42.64 -0.29
CA ALA A 164 5.96 -43.35 0.73
C ALA A 164 7.39 -42.84 0.79
N ALA A 165 7.84 -42.33 1.95
CA ALA A 165 9.14 -41.69 2.15
C ALA A 165 10.19 -42.66 2.70
N ARG A 166 9.82 -43.55 3.62
CA ARG A 166 10.73 -44.52 4.24
C ARG A 166 10.06 -45.86 4.33
N PHE A 167 10.85 -46.90 4.18
CA PHE A 167 10.44 -48.30 4.27
C PHE A 167 11.16 -49.00 5.41
N SER A 168 10.54 -50.01 5.99
CA SER A 168 11.17 -50.88 6.97
C SER A 168 12.05 -51.91 6.26
N ASP A 169 13.31 -52.01 6.63
CA ASP A 169 14.27 -52.94 6.06
C ASP A 169 13.87 -54.42 6.31
N THR A 170 13.10 -54.67 7.38
CA THR A 170 12.70 -56.02 7.79
C THR A 170 11.39 -56.47 7.13
N THR A 171 10.44 -55.56 6.90
CA THR A 171 9.09 -55.92 6.45
C THR A 171 8.75 -55.40 5.07
N GLY A 172 9.58 -54.49 4.51
CA GLY A 172 9.33 -53.81 3.24
C GLY A 172 8.13 -52.88 3.24
N LYS A 173 7.46 -52.70 4.39
CA LYS A 173 6.30 -51.80 4.51
C LYS A 173 6.72 -50.36 4.72
N PRO A 174 5.95 -49.39 4.20
CA PRO A 174 6.21 -47.98 4.48
C PRO A 174 6.11 -47.67 5.97
N THR A 175 7.10 -46.97 6.51
CA THR A 175 7.15 -46.46 7.89
C THR A 175 6.80 -44.99 7.99
N SER A 176 6.94 -44.24 6.90
CA SER A 176 6.50 -42.84 6.83
C SER A 176 6.12 -42.45 5.41
N TYR A 177 5.30 -41.41 5.31
CA TYR A 177 4.81 -40.82 4.07
C TYR A 177 5.19 -39.33 4.03
N ALA A 178 5.65 -38.89 2.86
CA ALA A 178 5.80 -37.47 2.56
C ALA A 178 4.51 -36.95 1.91
N ILE A 179 4.01 -35.84 2.41
CA ILE A 179 2.82 -35.17 1.89
C ILE A 179 3.26 -33.83 1.33
N ARG A 180 2.87 -33.56 0.08
CA ARG A 180 3.13 -32.30 -0.61
C ARG A 180 1.86 -31.48 -0.65
N ALA A 181 1.95 -30.22 -0.24
CA ALA A 181 0.85 -29.25 -0.30
C ALA A 181 1.33 -27.91 -0.79
N TYR A 182 0.45 -27.12 -1.37
CA TYR A 182 0.75 -25.80 -1.89
C TYR A 182 0.10 -24.72 -1.01
N GLY A 183 0.78 -23.58 -0.87
CA GLY A 183 0.24 -22.41 -0.17
C GLY A 183 0.74 -21.12 -0.79
N GLN A 184 -0.13 -20.11 -0.77
CA GLN A 184 0.23 -18.78 -1.24
C GLN A 184 1.04 -18.04 -0.18
N VAL A 185 2.12 -17.40 -0.62
CA VAL A 185 3.02 -16.62 0.23
C VAL A 185 3.17 -15.19 -0.28
N LYS A 186 3.40 -14.25 0.63
CA LYS A 186 3.67 -12.83 0.33
C LYS A 186 4.97 -12.37 1.00
N SER A 187 5.62 -11.39 0.39
CA SER A 187 6.94 -10.89 0.82
C SER A 187 6.92 -9.90 1.98
N THR A 188 5.77 -9.70 2.63
CA THR A 188 5.64 -8.74 3.72
C THR A 188 5.68 -9.39 5.09
N VAL A 189 6.29 -8.70 6.04
CA VAL A 189 6.34 -9.07 7.46
C VAL A 189 5.42 -8.15 8.25
N LEU A 190 4.84 -8.71 9.31
CA LEU A 190 3.90 -8.01 10.17
C LEU A 190 4.66 -7.23 11.24
N PHE A 191 4.37 -5.94 11.34
CA PHE A 191 4.92 -5.04 12.35
C PHE A 191 3.80 -4.49 13.23
N ARG A 192 4.15 -4.22 14.49
CA ARG A 192 3.28 -3.56 15.45
C ARG A 192 3.95 -2.31 15.98
N THR A 193 3.25 -1.18 15.94
CA THR A 193 3.72 0.07 16.54
C THR A 193 2.63 0.71 17.39
N THR A 194 3.03 1.45 18.39
CA THR A 194 2.13 2.23 19.24
C THR A 194 2.41 3.71 19.05
N LYS A 195 1.37 4.54 18.97
CA LYS A 195 1.45 5.99 18.81
C LYS A 195 0.54 6.69 19.81
N GLU A 196 1.12 7.50 20.65
CA GLU A 196 0.36 8.36 21.55
C GLU A 196 -0.27 9.52 20.77
N VAL A 197 -1.54 9.74 21.02
CA VAL A 197 -2.33 10.79 20.40
C VAL A 197 -2.84 11.71 21.49
N SER A 198 -2.41 12.97 21.45
CA SER A 198 -2.81 14.02 22.38
C SER A 198 -4.24 14.52 22.12
N GLY A 199 -4.67 15.60 22.77
CA GLY A 199 -6.01 16.18 22.66
C GLY A 199 -6.53 16.36 21.24
N PHE A 200 -7.83 16.57 21.09
CA PHE A 200 -8.54 16.65 19.82
C PHE A 200 -7.94 17.70 18.85
N THR A 201 -7.77 17.32 17.60
CA THR A 201 -7.36 18.21 16.51
C THR A 201 -8.02 17.73 15.22
N LYS A 202 -8.84 18.55 14.58
CA LYS A 202 -9.49 18.22 13.30
C LYS A 202 -8.45 17.86 12.24
N PHE A 203 -8.74 16.86 11.41
CA PHE A 203 -7.88 16.36 10.35
C PHE A 203 -6.48 15.93 10.82
N ARG A 204 -6.44 15.31 11.99
CA ARG A 204 -5.19 14.82 12.57
C ARG A 204 -4.48 13.87 11.62
N ARG A 205 -3.17 14.09 11.49
CA ARG A 205 -2.27 13.24 10.72
C ARG A 205 -1.28 12.58 11.67
N VAL A 206 -1.27 11.25 11.75
CA VAL A 206 -0.42 10.46 12.65
C VAL A 206 0.59 9.67 11.83
N ARG A 207 1.89 9.90 12.07
CA ARG A 207 2.95 9.13 11.41
C ARG A 207 3.05 7.74 12.04
N VAL A 208 2.88 6.69 11.23
CA VAL A 208 2.95 5.29 11.68
C VAL A 208 4.37 4.74 11.55
N GLY A 209 4.99 4.92 10.40
CA GLY A 209 6.27 4.31 10.11
C GLY A 209 6.94 4.83 8.84
N PRO A 210 7.89 4.07 8.29
CA PRO A 210 8.59 4.43 7.06
C PRO A 210 7.63 4.42 5.85
N GLY A 211 8.07 5.01 4.74
CA GLY A 211 7.33 4.99 3.46
C GLY A 211 7.22 3.62 2.78
N SER A 212 7.79 2.56 3.38
CA SER A 212 7.80 1.20 2.83
C SER A 212 6.64 0.32 3.32
N ILE A 213 5.66 0.89 4.02
CA ILE A 213 4.47 0.15 4.47
C ILE A 213 3.64 -0.25 3.25
N SER A 214 3.36 -1.55 3.12
CA SER A 214 2.56 -2.11 2.04
C SER A 214 1.06 -2.01 2.33
N GLU A 215 0.65 -2.36 3.56
CA GLU A 215 -0.74 -2.43 3.97
C GLU A 215 -0.89 -2.18 5.47
N ILE A 216 -1.97 -1.50 5.87
CA ILE A 216 -2.38 -1.37 7.28
C ILE A 216 -3.41 -2.46 7.57
N ILE A 217 -3.10 -3.35 8.51
CA ILE A 217 -3.98 -4.47 8.88
C ILE A 217 -5.04 -4.04 9.88
N SER A 218 -4.62 -3.35 10.94
CA SER A 218 -5.55 -2.87 11.97
C SER A 218 -5.02 -1.64 12.68
N VAL A 219 -5.96 -0.79 13.09
CA VAL A 219 -5.71 0.38 13.94
C VAL A 219 -6.72 0.34 15.08
N VAL A 220 -6.23 0.20 16.31
CA VAL A 220 -7.07 0.08 17.52
C VAL A 220 -6.58 1.07 18.55
N ASP A 221 -7.50 1.76 19.22
CA ASP A 221 -7.17 2.66 20.32
C ASP A 221 -7.09 1.93 21.68
N SER A 222 -6.71 2.66 22.74
CA SER A 222 -6.60 2.11 24.10
C SER A 222 -7.94 1.70 24.69
N ASP A 223 -9.06 2.21 24.16
CA ASP A 223 -10.41 1.90 24.61
C ASP A 223 -11.01 0.69 23.84
N GLY A 224 -10.24 0.13 22.91
CA GLY A 224 -10.63 -1.03 22.11
C GLY A 224 -11.47 -0.68 20.88
N ASN A 225 -11.57 0.60 20.51
CA ASN A 225 -12.26 0.99 19.28
C ASN A 225 -11.36 0.76 18.07
N GLU A 226 -11.93 0.17 17.04
CA GLU A 226 -11.27 -0.12 15.78
C GLU A 226 -11.54 0.97 14.74
N TYR A 227 -10.48 1.40 14.04
CA TYR A 227 -10.53 2.36 12.95
C TYR A 227 -10.31 1.64 11.63
N TYR A 228 -11.12 1.98 10.62
CA TYR A 228 -11.12 1.31 9.32
C TYR A 228 -10.52 2.18 8.23
N GLU A 229 -9.71 1.57 7.37
CA GLU A 229 -9.21 2.23 6.17
C GLU A 229 -10.34 2.43 5.16
N VAL A 230 -10.45 3.64 4.63
CA VAL A 230 -11.39 4.03 3.58
C VAL A 230 -10.66 4.71 2.44
N GLU A 231 -11.27 4.72 1.27
CA GLU A 231 -10.70 5.42 0.11
C GLU A 231 -10.74 6.92 0.25
N ASN A 232 -11.82 7.43 0.84
CA ASN A 232 -12.06 8.83 1.07
C ASN A 232 -12.76 8.98 2.43
N LEU A 233 -12.41 10.01 3.20
CA LEU A 233 -13.01 10.28 4.50
C LEU A 233 -14.53 10.53 4.46
N ALA A 234 -15.08 10.87 3.31
CA ALA A 234 -16.53 10.97 3.12
C ALA A 234 -17.25 9.60 3.00
N GLN A 235 -16.49 8.52 2.78
CA GLN A 235 -17.03 7.16 2.71
C GLN A 235 -17.34 6.65 4.12
N ASP A 236 -18.59 6.43 4.43
CA ASP A 236 -19.07 5.96 5.73
C ASP A 236 -19.37 4.46 5.81
N VAL A 237 -19.35 3.76 4.67
CA VAL A 237 -19.66 2.34 4.56
C VAL A 237 -18.51 1.59 3.89
N ILE A 238 -18.11 0.48 4.51
CA ILE A 238 -17.20 -0.51 3.92
C ILE A 238 -17.93 -1.85 3.76
N TYR A 239 -17.42 -2.70 2.86
CA TYR A 239 -17.92 -4.05 2.70
C TYR A 239 -16.99 -5.04 3.39
N VAL A 240 -17.51 -5.76 4.36
CA VAL A 240 -16.76 -6.77 5.14
C VAL A 240 -17.19 -8.16 4.71
N GLU A 241 -16.21 -9.02 4.46
CA GLU A 241 -16.42 -10.41 4.16
C GLU A 241 -16.91 -11.15 5.40
N THR A 242 -18.04 -11.83 5.26
CA THR A 242 -18.64 -12.67 6.32
C THR A 242 -18.87 -14.07 5.80
N THR A 243 -18.60 -15.08 6.63
CA THR A 243 -18.85 -16.47 6.27
C THR A 243 -20.34 -16.68 5.94
N ASN A 244 -20.60 -17.30 4.80
CA ASN A 244 -21.95 -17.59 4.37
C ASN A 244 -22.49 -18.81 5.12
N SER A 245 -23.57 -18.64 5.85
CA SER A 245 -24.27 -19.75 6.52
C SER A 245 -24.99 -20.70 5.55
N SER A 246 -25.23 -20.26 4.33
CA SER A 246 -25.97 -21.01 3.28
C SER A 246 -25.05 -21.64 2.22
N VAL A 247 -23.77 -21.85 2.53
CA VAL A 247 -22.75 -22.40 1.59
C VAL A 247 -23.23 -23.67 0.87
N ARG A 248 -24.04 -24.50 1.56
CA ARG A 248 -24.54 -25.77 0.98
C ARG A 248 -25.59 -25.56 -0.12
N SER A 249 -26.30 -24.45 -0.12
CA SER A 249 -27.37 -24.16 -1.08
C SER A 249 -26.91 -23.36 -2.28
N ASP A 250 -26.01 -22.42 -2.09
CA ASP A 250 -25.56 -21.46 -3.12
C ASP A 250 -24.12 -21.65 -3.57
N ASN A 251 -23.36 -22.53 -2.90
CA ASN A 251 -21.95 -22.83 -3.16
C ASN A 251 -21.00 -21.60 -3.09
N VAL A 252 -21.44 -20.58 -2.34
CA VAL A 252 -20.66 -19.34 -2.11
C VAL A 252 -20.12 -19.37 -0.68
N ARG A 253 -18.80 -19.30 -0.49
CA ARG A 253 -18.14 -19.41 0.82
C ARG A 253 -18.35 -18.20 1.70
N SER A 254 -18.36 -17.03 1.12
CA SER A 254 -18.48 -15.76 1.83
C SER A 254 -19.40 -14.80 1.10
N ILE A 255 -19.98 -13.89 1.85
CA ILE A 255 -20.83 -12.81 1.36
C ILE A 255 -20.29 -11.48 1.88
N LEU A 256 -20.36 -10.44 1.07
CA LEU A 256 -19.99 -9.08 1.47
C LEU A 256 -21.20 -8.41 2.16
N LYS A 257 -20.99 -7.95 3.38
CA LYS A 257 -21.99 -7.18 4.13
C LYS A 257 -21.54 -5.73 4.30
N PRO A 258 -22.42 -4.75 4.07
CA PRO A 258 -22.12 -3.37 4.36
C PRO A 258 -21.99 -3.15 5.87
N LYS A 259 -20.95 -2.45 6.29
CA LYS A 259 -20.69 -2.02 7.67
C LYS A 259 -20.49 -0.52 7.70
N VAL A 260 -21.25 0.18 8.51
CA VAL A 260 -21.04 1.62 8.75
C VAL A 260 -19.83 1.81 9.66
N VAL A 261 -18.91 2.70 9.27
CA VAL A 261 -17.64 2.95 9.96
C VAL A 261 -17.50 4.42 10.35
N PRO A 262 -17.97 4.82 11.52
CA PRO A 262 -17.80 6.17 12.03
C PRO A 262 -16.34 6.50 12.31
N ARG A 263 -15.55 5.51 12.79
CA ARG A 263 -14.11 5.63 13.02
C ARG A 263 -13.36 5.13 11.79
N ARG A 264 -12.77 6.06 11.03
CA ARG A 264 -12.11 5.76 9.76
C ARG A 264 -10.92 6.67 9.50
N PHE A 265 -10.02 6.19 8.66
CA PHE A 265 -8.83 6.91 8.23
C PHE A 265 -8.51 6.65 6.77
N VAL A 266 -7.71 7.53 6.18
CA VAL A 266 -7.09 7.36 4.86
C VAL A 266 -5.60 7.24 5.06
N VAL A 267 -4.96 6.31 4.35
CA VAL A 267 -3.51 6.15 4.35
C VAL A 267 -2.90 7.15 3.37
N GLU A 268 -2.00 7.97 3.87
CA GLU A 268 -1.17 8.87 3.07
C GLU A 268 0.29 8.48 3.19
N GLN A 269 0.98 8.41 2.06
CA GLN A 269 2.41 8.12 2.02
C GLN A 269 3.14 9.28 1.36
N ASP A 270 4.26 9.68 1.96
CA ASP A 270 5.17 10.66 1.41
C ASP A 270 6.63 10.18 1.49
N ALA A 271 7.59 11.01 1.07
CA ALA A 271 9.00 10.67 1.12
C ALA A 271 9.51 10.44 2.56
N GLU A 272 8.83 11.02 3.56
CA GLU A 272 9.22 10.95 4.96
C GLU A 272 8.62 9.75 5.69
N GLY A 273 7.48 9.21 5.20
CA GLY A 273 6.83 8.08 5.83
C GLY A 273 5.38 7.85 5.45
N THR A 274 4.76 6.93 6.18
CA THR A 274 3.34 6.59 6.07
C THR A 274 2.56 7.22 7.22
N TYR A 275 1.45 7.84 6.89
CA TYR A 275 0.59 8.57 7.81
C TYR A 275 -0.84 8.08 7.72
N LEU A 276 -1.54 8.11 8.86
CA LEU A 276 -2.98 7.94 8.95
C LEU A 276 -3.60 9.34 9.04
N GLN A 277 -4.43 9.68 8.08
CA GLN A 277 -5.19 10.92 8.06
C GLN A 277 -6.61 10.64 8.57
N PHE A 278 -6.97 11.24 9.68
CA PHE A 278 -8.30 11.15 10.29
C PHE A 278 -9.19 12.31 9.87
N GLY A 279 -10.48 12.22 10.22
CA GLY A 279 -11.48 13.20 9.86
C GLY A 279 -11.57 14.42 10.79
N SER A 280 -12.79 14.89 11.06
CA SER A 280 -13.06 16.10 11.85
C SER A 280 -14.01 15.91 13.03
N GLY A 281 -14.65 14.72 13.15
CA GLY A 281 -15.67 14.43 14.15
C GLY A 281 -15.13 14.10 15.54
N THR A 282 -15.96 14.23 16.56
CA THR A 282 -15.70 13.84 17.95
C THR A 282 -16.59 12.66 18.36
N ASP A 283 -16.20 11.92 19.41
CA ASP A 283 -17.01 10.80 19.94
C ASP A 283 -18.37 11.27 20.48
N GLU A 284 -18.45 12.49 21.00
CA GLU A 284 -19.69 13.07 21.53
C GLU A 284 -20.75 13.30 20.45
N GLU A 285 -20.34 13.54 19.20
CA GLU A 285 -21.24 13.76 18.07
C GLU A 285 -21.95 12.47 17.63
N ILE A 286 -21.35 11.28 17.88
CA ILE A 286 -22.03 10.00 17.61
C ILE A 286 -23.27 9.85 18.48
N LEU A 287 -23.18 10.21 19.76
CA LEU A 287 -24.25 10.04 20.73
C LEU A 287 -25.46 10.94 20.40
N THR A 288 -25.24 12.05 19.71
CA THR A 288 -26.31 12.97 19.28
C THR A 288 -26.94 12.59 17.94
N THR A 289 -26.22 11.83 17.09
CA THR A 289 -26.70 11.42 15.77
C THR A 289 -27.35 10.02 15.78
N ASP A 290 -27.31 9.31 16.91
CA ASP A 290 -27.84 7.95 17.08
C ASP A 290 -29.37 7.86 17.16
N VAL A 291 -30.07 8.98 16.97
CA VAL A 291 -31.47 8.93 16.59
C VAL A 291 -31.51 8.57 15.10
N LEU A 292 -31.46 7.26 14.84
CA LEU A 292 -31.67 6.69 13.51
C LEU A 292 -32.91 7.34 12.90
N ASP A 293 -32.71 8.22 11.92
CA ASP A 293 -33.82 8.72 11.13
C ASP A 293 -34.47 7.50 10.43
N PRO A 294 -35.71 7.13 10.79
CA PRO A 294 -36.36 5.96 10.23
C PRO A 294 -36.44 5.99 8.70
N SER A 295 -36.40 7.18 8.10
CA SER A 295 -36.41 7.35 6.64
C SER A 295 -35.10 6.89 6.00
N GLN A 296 -33.95 7.09 6.63
CA GLN A 296 -32.65 6.63 6.12
C GLN A 296 -32.52 5.10 6.18
N VAL A 297 -33.02 4.48 7.24
CA VAL A 297 -33.00 3.01 7.40
C VAL A 297 -33.96 2.36 6.39
N ALA A 298 -35.16 2.90 6.22
CA ALA A 298 -36.15 2.38 5.28
C ALA A 298 -35.70 2.51 3.82
N LEU A 299 -35.02 3.60 3.46
CA LEU A 299 -34.49 3.84 2.12
C LEU A 299 -33.36 2.87 1.76
N ARG A 300 -32.46 2.57 2.70
CA ARG A 300 -31.37 1.62 2.50
C ARG A 300 -31.87 0.17 2.33
N MET A 301 -32.94 -0.21 3.02
CA MET A 301 -33.53 -1.57 2.90
C MET A 301 -34.26 -1.80 1.57
N SER A 302 -34.80 -0.77 0.93
CA SER A 302 -35.61 -0.93 -0.29
C SER A 302 -34.80 -0.77 -1.60
N GLY A 303 -33.49 -0.57 -1.54
CA GLY A 303 -32.60 -0.46 -2.73
C GLY A 303 -32.90 0.75 -3.63
N ARG A 304 -33.66 1.73 -3.15
CA ARG A 304 -33.93 3.00 -3.87
C ARG A 304 -33.02 4.07 -3.33
N SER A 305 -32.14 4.59 -4.18
CA SER A 305 -31.41 5.82 -3.90
C SER A 305 -32.33 7.00 -4.12
N TYR A 306 -32.79 7.63 -3.05
CA TYR A 306 -33.38 8.96 -3.15
C TYR A 306 -32.24 9.97 -3.10
N ILE A 307 -32.19 10.83 -4.10
CA ILE A 307 -31.42 12.06 -4.05
C ILE A 307 -32.18 12.94 -3.05
N SER A 308 -31.65 13.12 -1.84
CA SER A 308 -32.17 14.12 -0.93
C SER A 308 -31.87 15.50 -1.54
N ASP A 309 -32.87 16.40 -1.52
CA ASP A 309 -32.70 17.79 -1.96
C ASP A 309 -31.83 18.64 -1.00
N ASP A 310 -31.17 18.01 -0.04
CA ASP A 310 -30.20 18.67 0.82
C ASP A 310 -29.03 19.14 -0.02
N SER A 311 -28.97 20.46 -0.22
CA SER A 311 -27.86 21.09 -0.92
C SER A 311 -26.55 20.78 -0.18
N PHE A 312 -25.59 20.25 -0.91
CA PHE A 312 -24.25 20.02 -0.42
C PHE A 312 -23.63 21.37 0.01
N ASP A 313 -23.55 21.61 1.30
CA ASP A 313 -22.89 22.77 1.88
C ASP A 313 -21.52 22.34 2.44
N PRO A 314 -20.40 22.71 1.79
CA PRO A 314 -19.06 22.34 2.24
C PRO A 314 -18.74 22.83 3.66
N SER A 315 -19.36 23.92 4.12
CA SER A 315 -19.15 24.45 5.46
C SER A 315 -19.71 23.54 6.54
N LYS A 316 -20.85 22.90 6.27
CA LYS A 316 -21.48 21.95 7.19
C LYS A 316 -20.71 20.63 7.29
N LEU A 317 -19.95 20.26 6.25
CA LEU A 317 -19.08 19.08 6.26
C LEU A 317 -17.96 19.19 7.31
N LEU A 318 -17.48 20.40 7.56
CA LEU A 318 -16.42 20.66 8.54
C LEU A 318 -16.93 20.62 9.99
N ASP A 319 -18.22 20.82 10.19
CA ASP A 319 -18.87 20.86 11.49
C ASP A 319 -19.61 19.56 11.87
N SER A 320 -19.71 18.62 10.92
CA SER A 320 -20.34 17.31 11.14
C SER A 320 -19.29 16.18 11.21
N ASN A 321 -19.64 15.07 11.84
CA ASN A 321 -18.81 13.84 11.88
C ASN A 321 -18.85 13.05 10.56
N THR A 322 -19.39 13.62 9.48
CA THR A 322 -19.49 12.97 8.17
C THR A 322 -18.15 12.55 7.60
N LEU A 323 -17.05 13.18 8.04
CA LEU A 323 -15.68 12.83 7.63
C LEU A 323 -14.97 11.84 8.59
N GLY A 324 -15.69 11.34 9.59
CA GLY A 324 -15.17 10.37 10.56
C GLY A 324 -14.54 10.97 11.81
N ILE A 325 -14.48 10.14 12.85
CA ILE A 325 -14.05 10.51 14.19
C ILE A 325 -12.54 10.51 14.29
N VAL A 326 -12.03 11.49 15.01
CA VAL A 326 -10.60 11.68 15.28
C VAL A 326 -10.23 11.03 16.61
N PRO A 327 -9.21 10.17 16.67
CA PRO A 327 -8.69 9.71 17.96
C PRO A 327 -8.14 10.88 18.78
N SER A 328 -8.49 10.94 20.07
CA SER A 328 -8.05 11.98 20.99
C SER A 328 -7.74 11.41 22.36
N ASN A 329 -6.66 11.88 23.01
CA ASN A 329 -6.21 11.45 24.35
C ASN A 329 -6.10 9.91 24.50
N THR A 330 -5.61 9.23 23.46
CA THR A 330 -5.55 7.76 23.39
C THR A 330 -4.21 7.29 22.82
N THR A 331 -3.92 6.01 22.98
CA THR A 331 -2.77 5.36 22.35
C THR A 331 -3.27 4.45 21.24
N LEU A 332 -2.88 4.75 20.01
CA LEU A 332 -3.19 3.89 18.86
C LEU A 332 -2.18 2.75 18.78
N THR A 333 -2.68 1.54 18.72
CA THR A 333 -1.92 0.35 18.31
C THR A 333 -2.18 0.10 16.84
N VAL A 334 -1.13 0.21 16.03
CA VAL A 334 -1.21 0.00 14.58
C VAL A 334 -0.44 -1.26 14.22
N ILE A 335 -1.12 -2.18 13.55
CA ILE A 335 -0.53 -3.39 12.96
C ILE A 335 -0.50 -3.17 11.45
N TYR A 336 0.67 -3.32 10.86
CA TYR A 336 0.88 -3.09 9.44
C TYR A 336 1.87 -4.08 8.85
N GLU A 337 1.85 -4.20 7.55
CA GLU A 337 2.78 -5.01 6.78
C GLU A 337 3.75 -4.15 6.00
N ALA A 338 5.01 -4.54 6.01
CA ALA A 338 6.05 -3.91 5.22
C ALA A 338 7.02 -4.97 4.67
N ASN A 339 7.65 -4.67 3.54
CA ASN A 339 8.76 -5.47 3.06
C ASN A 339 10.00 -5.20 3.94
N ASP A 340 10.68 -6.24 4.38
CA ASP A 340 11.91 -6.16 5.16
C ASP A 340 13.15 -5.99 4.27
N SER A 341 13.03 -6.23 2.96
CA SER A 341 14.11 -6.15 1.97
C SER A 341 13.71 -5.29 0.77
N ASP A 342 14.72 -4.64 0.16
CA ASP A 342 14.54 -3.88 -1.08
C ASP A 342 14.35 -4.78 -2.30
N SER A 343 14.84 -6.04 -2.23
CA SER A 343 14.69 -7.03 -3.30
C SER A 343 14.01 -8.28 -2.74
N VAL A 344 12.79 -8.49 -3.18
CA VAL A 344 11.96 -9.66 -2.83
C VAL A 344 11.86 -10.69 -3.96
N ASN A 345 12.67 -10.53 -5.00
CA ASN A 345 12.71 -11.47 -6.11
C ASN A 345 13.44 -12.73 -5.70
N VAL A 346 12.79 -13.88 -5.89
CA VAL A 346 13.32 -15.19 -5.53
C VAL A 346 13.22 -16.12 -6.73
N ASN A 347 14.36 -16.68 -7.17
CA ASN A 347 14.37 -17.68 -8.23
C ASN A 347 13.74 -19.00 -7.76
N ALA A 348 13.29 -19.81 -8.70
CA ALA A 348 12.78 -21.16 -8.42
C ALA A 348 13.78 -21.97 -7.57
N GLY A 349 13.28 -22.67 -6.56
CA GLY A 349 14.06 -23.49 -5.64
C GLY A 349 14.88 -22.74 -4.59
N ASN A 350 14.72 -21.43 -4.46
CA ASN A 350 15.48 -20.60 -3.51
C ASN A 350 14.70 -20.22 -2.23
N LEU A 351 13.44 -20.57 -2.13
CA LEU A 351 12.67 -20.48 -0.89
C LEU A 351 12.88 -21.78 -0.10
N ARG A 352 13.73 -21.75 0.96
CA ARG A 352 14.24 -23.00 1.55
C ARG A 352 14.12 -23.12 3.07
N ASN A 353 14.05 -22.03 3.79
CA ASN A 353 14.16 -22.05 5.24
C ASN A 353 12.85 -21.60 5.89
N MET A 354 12.25 -22.45 6.73
CA MET A 354 11.20 -22.03 7.63
C MET A 354 11.81 -21.25 8.81
N LEU A 355 11.39 -20.00 9.03
CA LEU A 355 11.80 -19.19 10.18
C LEU A 355 10.87 -19.45 11.36
N THR A 356 9.59 -19.28 11.14
CA THR A 356 8.54 -19.49 12.14
C THR A 356 7.51 -20.47 11.59
N THR A 357 7.25 -21.56 12.33
CA THR A 357 6.31 -22.59 11.92
C THR A 357 5.16 -22.66 12.91
N VAL A 358 3.96 -22.22 12.47
CA VAL A 358 2.74 -22.34 13.27
C VAL A 358 1.95 -23.51 12.72
N MET A 359 1.99 -24.65 13.42
CA MET A 359 1.26 -25.87 13.04
C MET A 359 0.18 -26.21 14.07
N ASP A 360 -0.97 -26.56 13.56
CA ASP A 360 -2.08 -27.12 14.33
C ASP A 360 -2.28 -28.60 13.98
N PHE A 361 -2.47 -29.44 15.01
CA PHE A 361 -2.67 -30.87 14.84
C PHE A 361 -4.09 -31.26 15.28
N PRO A 362 -4.80 -32.10 14.52
CA PRO A 362 -6.06 -32.64 14.97
C PRO A 362 -5.83 -33.48 16.23
N ASN A 363 -6.71 -33.37 17.22
CA ASN A 363 -6.66 -34.14 18.48
C ASN A 363 -5.39 -33.92 19.35
N ARG A 364 -4.84 -32.71 19.37
CA ARG A 364 -3.61 -32.33 20.09
C ARG A 364 -3.52 -32.88 21.53
N ASN A 365 -4.63 -32.98 22.24
CA ASN A 365 -4.67 -33.43 23.65
C ASN A 365 -4.37 -34.96 23.80
N ASN A 366 -4.50 -35.73 22.72
CA ASN A 366 -4.34 -37.19 22.75
C ASN A 366 -3.13 -37.66 21.90
N ASN A 367 -2.39 -36.76 21.30
CA ASN A 367 -1.24 -37.07 20.45
C ASN A 367 0.04 -37.24 21.29
N ASN A 368 0.96 -38.04 20.78
CA ASN A 368 2.30 -38.11 21.33
C ASN A 368 3.12 -36.89 20.90
N VAL A 369 3.55 -36.10 21.88
CA VAL A 369 4.31 -34.87 21.67
C VAL A 369 5.61 -35.10 20.89
N SER A 370 6.30 -36.23 21.12
CA SER A 370 7.54 -36.57 20.39
C SER A 370 7.29 -36.78 18.90
N THR A 371 6.16 -37.42 18.54
CA THR A 371 5.77 -37.64 17.15
C THR A 371 5.36 -36.32 16.48
N GLU A 372 4.62 -35.45 17.17
CA GLU A 372 4.28 -34.10 16.65
C GLU A 372 5.54 -33.27 16.39
N LEU A 373 6.52 -33.29 17.32
CA LEU A 373 7.81 -32.62 17.13
C LEU A 373 8.58 -33.16 15.92
N THR A 374 8.55 -34.48 15.71
CA THR A 374 9.21 -35.10 14.54
C THR A 374 8.56 -34.62 13.24
N VAL A 375 7.23 -34.55 13.18
CA VAL A 375 6.47 -34.03 12.03
C VAL A 375 6.76 -32.55 11.82
N ARG A 376 6.76 -31.75 12.88
CA ARG A 376 7.07 -30.31 12.81
C ARG A 376 8.49 -30.04 12.29
N ASN A 377 9.48 -30.83 12.75
CA ASN A 377 10.86 -30.67 12.33
C ASN A 377 11.15 -31.22 10.91
N SER A 378 10.21 -31.96 10.33
CA SER A 378 10.34 -32.51 8.98
C SER A 378 9.82 -31.57 7.89
N ILE A 379 9.31 -30.40 8.25
CA ILE A 379 8.79 -29.46 7.25
C ILE A 379 9.92 -28.93 6.39
N GLU A 380 9.71 -29.03 5.09
CA GLU A 380 10.57 -28.44 4.07
C GLU A 380 9.71 -27.56 3.17
N VAL A 381 10.31 -26.51 2.63
CA VAL A 381 9.65 -25.57 1.73
C VAL A 381 10.49 -25.36 0.48
N SER A 382 9.83 -25.21 -0.65
CA SER A 382 10.45 -24.84 -1.92
C SER A 382 9.47 -23.97 -2.72
N ASN A 383 9.95 -23.30 -3.76
CA ASN A 383 9.11 -22.67 -4.76
C ASN A 383 9.43 -23.27 -6.13
N ASP A 384 8.42 -23.78 -6.81
CA ASP A 384 8.58 -24.41 -8.13
C ASP A 384 8.76 -23.32 -9.22
N GLU A 385 8.16 -22.15 -9.03
CA GLU A 385 8.26 -20.99 -9.92
C GLU A 385 8.96 -19.82 -9.23
N ALA A 386 9.58 -18.94 -10.03
CA ALA A 386 10.19 -17.73 -9.51
C ALA A 386 9.11 -16.77 -8.96
N ILE A 387 9.35 -16.23 -7.77
CA ILE A 387 8.53 -15.16 -7.19
C ILE A 387 9.13 -13.83 -7.63
N VAL A 388 8.36 -13.05 -8.38
CA VAL A 388 8.81 -11.76 -8.90
C VAL A 388 7.82 -10.68 -8.47
N GLY A 389 8.32 -9.67 -7.79
CA GLY A 389 7.55 -8.50 -7.38
C GLY A 389 8.27 -7.21 -7.74
N ASN A 390 7.52 -6.22 -8.18
CA ASN A 390 8.07 -4.87 -8.38
C ASN A 390 7.91 -4.07 -7.08
N THR A 391 8.82 -4.31 -6.14
CA THR A 391 8.84 -3.63 -4.84
C THR A 391 9.67 -2.34 -4.86
N ALA A 392 10.27 -2.00 -5.99
CA ALA A 392 11.00 -0.74 -6.14
C ALA A 392 10.03 0.45 -6.14
N ILE A 393 10.50 1.56 -5.58
CA ILE A 393 9.79 2.84 -5.69
C ILE A 393 9.66 3.16 -7.19
N PRO A 394 8.45 3.47 -7.70
CA PRO A 394 8.28 3.78 -9.10
C PRO A 394 9.14 5.00 -9.50
N THR A 395 9.77 4.93 -10.64
CA THR A 395 10.49 6.06 -11.21
C THR A 395 9.54 7.19 -11.54
N LEU A 396 10.06 8.41 -11.71
CA LEU A 396 9.25 9.58 -12.07
C LEU A 396 8.40 9.33 -13.33
N GLU A 397 8.99 8.71 -14.35
CA GLU A 397 8.31 8.40 -15.61
C GLU A 397 7.22 7.34 -15.42
N GLU A 398 7.49 6.30 -14.63
CA GLU A 398 6.49 5.29 -14.29
C GLU A 398 5.33 5.89 -13.50
N LEU A 399 5.62 6.80 -12.56
CA LEU A 399 4.58 7.48 -11.78
C LEU A 399 3.67 8.31 -12.68
N LYS A 400 4.22 9.04 -13.66
CA LYS A 400 3.46 9.77 -14.66
C LYS A 400 2.57 8.85 -15.49
N ILE A 401 3.12 7.72 -16.00
CA ILE A 401 2.37 6.76 -16.80
C ILE A 401 1.24 6.12 -15.99
N ARG A 402 1.53 5.70 -14.75
CA ARG A 402 0.53 5.07 -13.87
C ARG A 402 -0.59 6.03 -13.48
N SER A 403 -0.30 7.33 -13.32
CA SER A 403 -1.32 8.33 -12.99
C SER A 403 -2.32 8.52 -14.12
N TYR A 404 -1.90 8.42 -15.40
CA TYR A 404 -2.83 8.44 -16.54
C TYR A 404 -3.73 7.20 -16.64
N SER A 405 -3.30 6.06 -16.09
CA SER A 405 -4.08 4.82 -16.12
C SER A 405 -5.07 4.69 -14.95
N SER A 406 -5.01 5.59 -13.98
CA SER A 406 -5.90 5.58 -12.80
C SER A 406 -7.15 6.46 -12.97
N TYR A 407 -7.24 7.17 -14.09
CA TYR A 407 -8.39 8.01 -14.45
C TYR A 407 -9.49 7.21 -15.15
#